data_84bf44ce10b9e8b106f5bc9052fc3861
#
_entry.id   84bf44ce10b9e8b106f5bc9052fc3861
#
_cell.length_a   1.000
_cell.length_b   1.000
_cell.length_c   1.000
_cell.angle_alpha   90.00
_cell.angle_beta   90.00
_cell.angle_gamma   90.00
#
_symmetry.space_group_name_H-M   'P 1'
#
loop_
_entity.id
_entity.type
_entity.pdbx_description
1 polymer ?
#
loop_
_entity_poly.entity_id
_entity_poly.type
_entity_poly.pdbx_seq_one_letter_code
_entity_poly.pdbx_strand_id
1 'polypeptide(L)'
;MTTLLLVRHGETDWNADGRLQGHTDRPLSDFGRRQAQKLAEELDGEQFEAIYSSDLARARETAEIVGERLELAVALDPDLREKDWGNWEGLTAVERDRVELVGEPTEAHLERTLRALRRISERHPGDSRVLVVTHGGSMRRVQTAAMGMALPVVENCGRWLCACENGTFRAIEQGVP
;
A
#
# COMPACT_ATOMS: atom_id res chain seq x y z
N MET A 1 4.25 -14.77 15.13
CA MET A 1 3.77 -13.39 14.84
C MET A 1 4.11 -13.11 13.38
N THR A 2 3.14 -12.63 12.58
CA THR A 2 3.42 -12.31 11.17
C THR A 2 3.89 -10.87 11.04
N THR A 3 4.97 -10.64 10.34
CA THR A 3 5.48 -9.31 10.04
C THR A 3 5.06 -8.91 8.63
N LEU A 4 4.39 -7.77 8.48
CA LEU A 4 3.98 -7.20 7.21
C LEU A 4 4.83 -5.97 6.87
N LEU A 5 5.51 -5.99 5.73
CA LEU A 5 6.12 -4.82 5.15
C LEU A 5 5.13 -4.22 4.15
N LEU A 6 4.44 -3.15 4.56
CA LEU A 6 3.56 -2.41 3.68
C LEU A 6 4.37 -1.43 2.84
N VAL A 7 4.10 -1.40 1.55
CA VAL A 7 4.78 -0.55 0.56
C VAL A 7 3.74 0.24 -0.22
N ARG A 8 3.94 1.55 -0.35
CA ARG A 8 3.18 2.35 -1.29
C ARG A 8 3.71 2.12 -2.70
N HIS A 9 2.81 1.99 -3.69
CA HIS A 9 3.17 1.92 -5.10
C HIS A 9 4.10 3.05 -5.56
N GLY A 10 4.84 2.87 -6.65
CA GLY A 10 5.65 3.87 -7.32
C GLY A 10 4.79 5.03 -7.88
N GLU A 11 5.43 6.11 -8.29
CA GLU A 11 4.75 7.29 -8.82
C GLU A 11 3.96 6.99 -10.10
N THR A 12 2.82 7.67 -10.25
CA THR A 12 2.04 7.77 -11.47
C THR A 12 2.05 9.22 -11.97
N ASP A 13 1.62 9.46 -13.21
CA ASP A 13 1.41 10.82 -13.76
C ASP A 13 0.49 11.66 -12.84
N TRP A 14 -0.58 11.08 -12.34
CA TRP A 14 -1.51 11.77 -11.43
C TRP A 14 -0.89 12.10 -10.06
N ASN A 15 0.07 11.31 -9.57
CA ASN A 15 0.82 11.69 -8.38
C ASN A 15 1.66 12.95 -8.65
N ALA A 16 2.37 12.99 -9.79
CA ALA A 16 3.17 14.15 -10.20
C ALA A 16 2.30 15.41 -10.38
N ASP A 17 1.09 15.25 -10.91
CA ASP A 17 0.13 16.35 -11.11
C ASP A 17 -0.67 16.73 -9.84
N GLY A 18 -0.49 16.03 -8.72
CA GLY A 18 -1.24 16.26 -7.48
C GLY A 18 -2.73 15.92 -7.57
N ARG A 19 -3.10 15.01 -8.49
CA ARG A 19 -4.47 14.53 -8.68
C ARG A 19 -4.77 13.30 -7.84
N LEU A 20 -5.98 13.23 -7.33
CA LEU A 20 -6.47 12.08 -6.57
C LEU A 20 -6.82 10.92 -7.51
N GLN A 21 -6.38 9.70 -7.19
CA GLN A 21 -6.55 8.55 -8.10
C GLN A 21 -7.70 7.62 -7.71
N GLY A 22 -7.76 7.21 -6.46
CA GLY A 22 -8.76 6.23 -6.00
C GLY A 22 -8.73 4.93 -6.77
N HIS A 23 -9.87 4.53 -7.34
CA HIS A 23 -10.04 3.36 -8.18
C HIS A 23 -9.74 3.60 -9.66
N THR A 24 -9.61 4.86 -10.10
CA THR A 24 -9.14 5.15 -11.47
C THR A 24 -7.76 4.52 -11.67
N ASP A 25 -7.69 3.63 -12.65
CA ASP A 25 -6.53 2.77 -12.83
C ASP A 25 -5.48 3.44 -13.72
N ARG A 26 -4.45 4.02 -13.09
CA ARG A 26 -3.31 4.66 -13.73
C ARG A 26 -2.07 3.78 -13.60
N PRO A 27 -1.29 3.56 -14.68
CA PRO A 27 -0.02 2.84 -14.61
C PRO A 27 1.06 3.69 -13.92
N LEU A 28 2.18 3.06 -13.60
CA LEU A 28 3.37 3.78 -13.15
C LEU A 28 3.88 4.75 -14.23
N SER A 29 4.41 5.88 -13.79
CA SER A 29 5.26 6.73 -14.64
C SER A 29 6.62 6.05 -14.85
N ASP A 30 7.42 6.53 -15.81
CA ASP A 30 8.79 6.05 -15.98
C ASP A 30 9.65 6.31 -14.72
N PHE A 31 9.37 7.39 -14.00
CA PHE A 31 9.99 7.64 -12.72
C PHE A 31 9.52 6.64 -11.66
N GLY A 32 8.22 6.33 -11.61
CA GLY A 32 7.66 5.33 -10.71
C GLY A 32 8.23 3.93 -10.93
N ARG A 33 8.49 3.53 -12.18
CA ARG A 33 9.19 2.28 -12.49
C ARG A 33 10.61 2.25 -11.95
N ARG A 34 11.36 3.34 -12.09
CA ARG A 34 12.70 3.46 -11.49
C ARG A 34 12.67 3.42 -9.97
N GLN A 35 11.64 4.02 -9.33
CA GLN A 35 11.43 3.91 -7.88
C GLN A 35 11.20 2.46 -7.46
N ALA A 36 10.37 1.72 -8.21
CA ALA A 36 10.10 0.30 -7.94
C ALA A 36 11.36 -0.58 -8.15
N GLN A 37 12.16 -0.31 -9.17
CA GLN A 37 13.44 -0.99 -9.40
C GLN A 37 14.43 -0.74 -8.25
N LYS A 38 14.55 0.52 -7.80
CA LYS A 38 15.39 0.86 -6.65
C LYS A 38 14.91 0.16 -5.37
N LEU A 39 13.60 0.12 -5.13
CA LEU A 39 13.02 -0.62 -4.01
C LEU A 39 13.37 -2.11 -4.09
N ALA A 40 13.29 -2.71 -5.28
CA ALA A 40 13.66 -4.11 -5.48
C ALA A 40 15.14 -4.37 -5.16
N GLU A 41 16.04 -3.45 -5.54
CA GLU A 41 17.46 -3.51 -5.18
C GLU A 41 17.70 -3.38 -3.67
N GLU A 42 16.96 -2.47 -3.00
CA GLU A 42 17.05 -2.27 -1.54
C GLU A 42 16.53 -3.46 -0.73
N LEU A 43 15.60 -4.24 -1.30
CA LEU A 43 15.04 -5.44 -0.67
C LEU A 43 15.80 -6.72 -1.06
N ASP A 44 16.81 -6.61 -1.91
CA ASP A 44 17.60 -7.76 -2.34
C ASP A 44 18.31 -8.43 -1.15
N GLY A 45 18.17 -9.75 -1.05
CA GLY A 45 18.69 -10.52 0.08
C GLY A 45 17.79 -10.53 1.34
N GLU A 46 16.72 -9.71 1.39
CA GLU A 46 15.72 -9.84 2.44
C GLU A 46 14.81 -11.06 2.18
N GLN A 47 14.46 -11.78 3.24
CA GLN A 47 13.65 -12.99 3.12
C GLN A 47 12.17 -12.66 3.29
N PHE A 48 11.38 -12.87 2.26
CA PHE A 48 9.92 -12.80 2.29
C PHE A 48 9.33 -14.16 1.91
N GLU A 49 8.26 -14.55 2.57
CA GLU A 49 7.53 -15.79 2.29
C GLU A 49 6.55 -15.60 1.11
N ALA A 50 5.99 -14.39 0.97
CA ALA A 50 5.01 -14.07 -0.05
C ALA A 50 4.97 -12.57 -0.38
N ILE A 51 4.45 -12.25 -1.58
CA ILE A 51 4.13 -10.89 -2.00
C ILE A 51 2.63 -10.83 -2.32
N TYR A 52 1.94 -9.87 -1.70
CA TYR A 52 0.57 -9.50 -2.04
C TYR A 52 0.51 -8.09 -2.60
N SER A 53 -0.44 -7.83 -3.46
CA SER A 53 -0.65 -6.49 -4.01
C SER A 53 -2.12 -6.17 -4.23
N SER A 54 -2.47 -4.89 -4.12
CA SER A 54 -3.66 -4.37 -4.79
C SER A 54 -3.61 -4.72 -6.27
N ASP A 55 -4.75 -5.01 -6.86
CA ASP A 55 -4.89 -5.34 -8.28
C ASP A 55 -4.88 -4.12 -9.22
N LEU A 56 -4.87 -2.87 -8.66
CA LEU A 56 -4.71 -1.66 -9.46
C LEU A 56 -3.31 -1.62 -10.09
N ALA A 57 -3.26 -1.23 -11.37
CA ALA A 57 -2.06 -1.34 -12.23
C ALA A 57 -0.79 -0.80 -11.56
N ARG A 58 -0.85 0.39 -10.95
CA ARG A 58 0.31 1.01 -10.27
C ARG A 58 0.87 0.18 -9.11
N ALA A 59 0.01 -0.46 -8.33
CA ALA A 59 0.45 -1.30 -7.21
C ALA A 59 0.92 -2.66 -7.72
N ARG A 60 0.17 -3.27 -8.64
CA ARG A 60 0.53 -4.54 -9.28
C ARG A 60 1.88 -4.43 -9.98
N GLU A 61 2.10 -3.43 -10.83
CA GLU A 61 3.37 -3.22 -11.56
C GLU A 61 4.54 -3.00 -10.59
N THR A 62 4.35 -2.25 -9.50
CA THR A 62 5.36 -2.11 -8.44
C THR A 62 5.70 -3.46 -7.81
N ALA A 63 4.68 -4.26 -7.48
CA ALA A 63 4.87 -5.57 -6.87
C ALA A 63 5.52 -6.57 -7.82
N GLU A 64 5.17 -6.55 -9.11
CA GLU A 64 5.74 -7.41 -10.14
C GLU A 64 7.25 -7.13 -10.32
N ILE A 65 7.66 -5.85 -10.37
CA ILE A 65 9.08 -5.46 -10.44
C ILE A 65 9.87 -5.97 -9.22
N VAL A 66 9.30 -5.82 -8.02
CA VAL A 66 9.92 -6.34 -6.79
C VAL A 66 9.92 -7.86 -6.77
N GLY A 67 8.81 -8.49 -7.18
CA GLY A 67 8.66 -9.94 -7.21
C GLY A 67 9.62 -10.63 -8.17
N GLU A 68 9.91 -10.02 -9.32
CA GLU A 68 10.92 -10.52 -10.26
C GLU A 68 12.31 -10.57 -9.61
N ARG A 69 12.70 -9.54 -8.85
CA ARG A 69 13.99 -9.49 -8.15
C ARG A 69 14.08 -10.51 -7.02
N LEU A 70 12.99 -10.69 -6.27
CA LEU A 70 12.93 -11.60 -5.11
C LEU A 70 12.57 -13.05 -5.51
N GLU A 71 12.33 -13.32 -6.78
CA GLU A 71 11.89 -14.62 -7.32
C GLU A 71 10.57 -15.12 -6.66
N LEU A 72 9.66 -14.18 -6.36
CA LEU A 72 8.37 -14.47 -5.74
C LEU A 72 7.20 -14.07 -6.65
N ALA A 73 6.22 -14.95 -6.75
CA ALA A 73 4.96 -14.65 -7.43
C ALA A 73 4.12 -13.65 -6.63
N VAL A 74 3.42 -12.76 -7.33
CA VAL A 74 2.54 -11.75 -6.72
C VAL A 74 1.11 -12.27 -6.66
N ALA A 75 0.53 -12.31 -5.46
CA ALA A 75 -0.88 -12.59 -5.24
C ALA A 75 -1.67 -11.28 -5.20
N LEU A 76 -2.72 -11.15 -6.04
CA LEU A 76 -3.54 -9.95 -6.09
C LEU A 76 -4.73 -10.05 -5.14
N ASP A 77 -5.03 -8.94 -4.44
CA ASP A 77 -6.17 -8.83 -3.55
C ASP A 77 -6.87 -7.47 -3.74
N PRO A 78 -8.12 -7.44 -4.27
CA PRO A 78 -8.87 -6.20 -4.47
C PRO A 78 -9.20 -5.44 -3.18
N ASP A 79 -9.24 -6.11 -2.02
CA ASP A 79 -9.45 -5.45 -0.73
C ASP A 79 -8.26 -4.54 -0.32
N LEU A 80 -7.09 -4.67 -1.00
CA LEU A 80 -5.93 -3.80 -0.82
C LEU A 80 -5.98 -2.51 -1.66
N ARG A 81 -7.01 -2.30 -2.50
CA ARG A 81 -7.17 -1.06 -3.28
C ARG A 81 -7.21 0.16 -2.38
N GLU A 82 -6.81 1.31 -2.97
CA GLU A 82 -7.03 2.63 -2.38
C GLU A 82 -8.53 2.86 -2.12
N LYS A 83 -8.84 3.87 -1.30
CA LYS A 83 -10.20 4.36 -1.16
C LYS A 83 -10.78 4.74 -2.53
N ASP A 84 -11.99 4.28 -2.82
CA ASP A 84 -12.76 4.82 -3.93
C ASP A 84 -13.16 6.27 -3.60
N TRP A 85 -12.55 7.21 -4.30
CA TRP A 85 -12.82 8.63 -4.14
C TRP A 85 -13.96 9.12 -5.04
N GLY A 86 -14.54 8.24 -5.86
CA GLY A 86 -15.69 8.54 -6.68
C GLY A 86 -15.51 9.81 -7.52
N ASN A 87 -16.39 10.79 -7.33
CA ASN A 87 -16.36 12.05 -8.10
C ASN A 87 -15.16 12.97 -7.81
N TRP A 88 -14.31 12.63 -6.85
CA TRP A 88 -13.06 13.38 -6.59
C TRP A 88 -11.87 12.84 -7.39
N GLU A 89 -12.01 11.69 -8.03
CA GLU A 89 -10.93 11.11 -8.84
C GLU A 89 -10.58 12.00 -10.03
N GLY A 90 -9.30 12.23 -10.23
CA GLY A 90 -8.78 13.16 -11.23
C GLY A 90 -8.72 14.62 -10.78
N LEU A 91 -9.35 14.99 -9.67
CA LEU A 91 -9.32 16.36 -9.17
C LEU A 91 -8.05 16.64 -8.35
N THR A 92 -7.56 17.88 -8.46
CA THR A 92 -6.52 18.43 -7.57
C THR A 92 -7.12 18.83 -6.21
N ALA A 93 -6.28 19.15 -5.22
CA ALA A 93 -6.73 19.60 -3.91
C ALA A 93 -7.65 20.83 -3.98
N VAL A 94 -7.30 21.82 -4.84
CA VAL A 94 -8.09 23.05 -5.00
C VAL A 94 -9.46 22.79 -5.65
N GLU A 95 -9.52 21.85 -6.59
CA GLU A 95 -10.76 21.48 -7.26
C GLU A 95 -11.71 20.73 -6.31
N ARG A 96 -11.18 19.85 -5.47
CA ARG A 96 -11.95 19.09 -4.46
C ARG A 96 -12.64 19.96 -3.42
N ASP A 97 -12.02 21.07 -3.01
CA ASP A 97 -12.59 21.99 -2.02
C ASP A 97 -13.95 22.57 -2.44
N ARG A 98 -14.32 22.43 -3.71
CA ARG A 98 -15.56 22.98 -4.30
C ARG A 98 -16.61 21.90 -4.60
N VAL A 99 -16.31 20.64 -4.32
CA VAL A 99 -17.14 19.49 -4.70
C VAL A 99 -17.39 18.63 -3.49
N GLU A 100 -18.65 18.34 -3.19
CA GLU A 100 -18.99 17.36 -2.15
C GLU A 100 -18.56 15.96 -2.58
N LEU A 101 -17.90 15.23 -1.67
CA LEU A 101 -17.44 13.87 -1.94
C LEU A 101 -18.60 12.88 -2.04
N VAL A 102 -18.65 12.16 -3.16
CA VAL A 102 -19.49 10.97 -3.34
C VAL A 102 -18.59 9.81 -3.69
N GLY A 103 -18.23 9.00 -2.70
CA GLY A 103 -17.31 7.87 -2.84
C GLY A 103 -17.42 6.90 -1.68
N GLU A 104 -16.46 6.01 -1.54
CA GLU A 104 -16.43 5.00 -0.47
C GLU A 104 -16.35 5.66 0.91
N PRO A 105 -17.17 5.23 1.90
CA PRO A 105 -17.00 5.67 3.28
C PRO A 105 -15.61 5.31 3.82
N THR A 106 -15.05 6.22 4.62
CA THR A 106 -13.69 6.03 5.17
C THR A 106 -13.56 4.79 6.02
N GLU A 107 -14.59 4.49 6.81
CA GLU A 107 -14.66 3.33 7.69
C GLU A 107 -14.72 2.03 6.89
N ALA A 108 -15.49 2.00 5.80
CA ALA A 108 -15.59 0.84 4.92
C ALA A 108 -14.24 0.52 4.24
N HIS A 109 -13.52 1.57 3.78
CA HIS A 109 -12.17 1.44 3.25
C HIS A 109 -11.21 0.83 4.27
N LEU A 110 -11.16 1.39 5.49
CA LEU A 110 -10.29 0.87 6.55
C LEU A 110 -10.64 -0.58 6.89
N GLU A 111 -11.92 -0.89 7.03
CA GLU A 111 -12.38 -2.23 7.43
C GLU A 111 -12.00 -3.29 6.38
N ARG A 112 -12.20 -3.03 5.06
CA ARG A 112 -11.80 -3.98 4.02
C ARG A 112 -10.27 -4.14 3.96
N THR A 113 -9.52 -3.06 4.13
CA THR A 113 -8.04 -3.12 4.15
C THR A 113 -7.54 -3.96 5.33
N LEU A 114 -8.06 -3.72 6.53
CA LEU A 114 -7.70 -4.52 7.72
C LEU A 114 -8.11 -5.99 7.58
N ARG A 115 -9.27 -6.27 6.97
CA ARG A 115 -9.71 -7.63 6.67
C ARG A 115 -8.74 -8.34 5.72
N ALA A 116 -8.26 -7.67 4.66
CA ALA A 116 -7.25 -8.22 3.76
C ALA A 116 -5.96 -8.55 4.51
N LEU A 117 -5.43 -7.60 5.29
CA LEU A 117 -4.19 -7.79 6.03
C LEU A 117 -4.29 -8.91 7.09
N ARG A 118 -5.43 -9.06 7.77
CA ARG A 118 -5.67 -10.19 8.69
C ARG A 118 -5.67 -11.52 7.95
N ARG A 119 -6.41 -11.61 6.84
CA ARG A 119 -6.45 -12.81 5.99
C ARG A 119 -5.07 -13.21 5.47
N ILE A 120 -4.24 -12.23 5.09
CA ILE A 120 -2.85 -12.46 4.69
C ILE A 120 -2.05 -13.02 5.88
N SER A 121 -2.14 -12.39 7.05
CA SER A 121 -1.42 -12.83 8.24
C SER A 121 -1.83 -14.23 8.71
N GLU A 122 -3.09 -14.59 8.60
CA GLU A 122 -3.61 -15.93 8.94
C GLU A 122 -3.09 -17.02 8.00
N ARG A 123 -2.80 -16.69 6.74
CA ARG A 123 -2.22 -17.61 5.76
C ARG A 123 -0.72 -17.83 5.95
N HIS A 124 -0.05 -16.94 6.66
CA HIS A 124 1.39 -16.93 6.89
C HIS A 124 1.67 -16.85 8.40
N PRO A 125 1.30 -17.91 9.19
CA PRO A 125 1.49 -17.93 10.63
C PRO A 125 2.96 -18.05 11.02
N GLY A 126 3.27 -17.77 12.28
CA GLY A 126 4.62 -17.91 12.83
C GLY A 126 5.45 -16.66 12.61
N ASP A 127 6.75 -16.82 12.43
CA ASP A 127 7.70 -15.72 12.21
C ASP A 127 7.84 -15.36 10.72
N SER A 128 6.74 -15.48 9.98
CA SER A 128 6.69 -15.15 8.56
C SER A 128 6.83 -13.67 8.32
N ARG A 129 7.49 -13.32 7.22
CA ARG A 129 7.58 -11.95 6.71
C ARG A 129 6.94 -11.85 5.34
N VAL A 130 5.97 -10.96 5.19
CA VAL A 130 5.17 -10.80 3.96
C VAL A 130 5.26 -9.37 3.45
N LEU A 131 5.52 -9.22 2.16
CA LEU A 131 5.49 -7.93 1.47
C LEU A 131 4.08 -7.64 0.96
N VAL A 132 3.57 -6.44 1.19
CA VAL A 132 2.23 -6.02 0.74
C VAL A 132 2.32 -4.67 0.04
N VAL A 133 2.11 -4.64 -1.27
CA VAL A 133 2.10 -3.40 -2.06
C VAL A 133 0.66 -2.85 -2.11
N THR A 134 0.50 -1.63 -1.66
CA THR A 134 -0.80 -0.95 -1.54
C THR A 134 -0.66 0.56 -1.80
N HIS A 135 -1.48 1.38 -1.18
CA HIS A 135 -1.62 2.80 -1.49
C HIS A 135 -1.39 3.68 -0.26
N GLY A 136 -1.05 4.95 -0.51
CA GLY A 136 -0.71 5.89 0.56
C GLY A 136 -1.86 6.16 1.53
N GLY A 137 -3.08 6.28 1.04
CA GLY A 137 -4.26 6.47 1.88
C GLY A 137 -4.59 5.24 2.74
N SER A 138 -4.48 4.04 2.15
CA SER A 138 -4.66 2.77 2.86
C SER A 138 -3.63 2.60 3.97
N MET A 139 -2.33 2.81 3.67
CA MET A 139 -1.25 2.72 4.66
C MET A 139 -1.45 3.71 5.81
N ARG A 140 -1.73 4.98 5.50
CA ARG A 140 -1.97 6.02 6.52
C ARG A 140 -3.10 5.64 7.48
N ARG A 141 -4.18 5.03 6.98
CA ARG A 141 -5.32 4.61 7.82
C ARG A 141 -4.99 3.44 8.73
N VAL A 142 -4.28 2.44 8.20
CA VAL A 142 -3.82 1.31 9.00
C VAL A 142 -2.83 1.78 10.08
N GLN A 143 -1.91 2.68 9.73
CA GLN A 143 -0.98 3.30 10.69
C GLN A 143 -1.73 4.07 11.78
N THR A 144 -2.72 4.89 11.40
CA THR A 144 -3.54 5.65 12.34
C THR A 144 -4.28 4.72 13.29
N ALA A 145 -4.87 3.63 12.78
CA ALA A 145 -5.56 2.65 13.60
C ALA A 145 -4.63 1.89 14.56
N ALA A 146 -3.41 1.56 14.11
CA ALA A 146 -2.42 0.83 14.91
C ALA A 146 -1.74 1.70 15.99
N MET A 147 -1.55 2.99 15.73
CA MET A 147 -0.77 3.90 16.58
C MET A 147 -1.62 4.90 17.35
N GLY A 148 -2.92 5.01 17.06
CA GLY A 148 -3.84 5.96 17.70
C GLY A 148 -3.57 7.43 17.34
N MET A 149 -2.73 7.70 16.31
CA MET A 149 -2.41 9.05 15.88
C MET A 149 -2.33 9.15 14.36
N ALA A 150 -2.74 10.29 13.81
CA ALA A 150 -2.64 10.54 12.39
C ALA A 150 -1.19 10.76 11.95
N LEU A 151 -0.77 10.04 10.92
CA LEU A 151 0.56 10.17 10.32
C LEU A 151 0.47 10.81 8.93
N PRO A 152 1.56 11.41 8.43
CA PRO A 152 1.63 11.86 7.04
C PRO A 152 1.47 10.67 6.08
N VAL A 153 1.09 10.96 4.84
CA VAL A 153 1.06 9.93 3.79
C VAL A 153 2.49 9.52 3.45
N VAL A 154 2.74 8.24 3.44
CA VAL A 154 4.03 7.66 3.04
C VAL A 154 4.33 8.02 1.57
N GLU A 155 5.57 8.36 1.24
CA GLU A 155 6.00 8.66 -0.13
C GLU A 155 5.90 7.44 -1.05
N ASN A 156 5.95 7.65 -2.38
CA ASN A 156 5.94 6.56 -3.35
C ASN A 156 7.14 5.62 -3.12
N CYS A 157 6.91 4.31 -3.15
CA CYS A 157 7.83 3.26 -2.73
C CYS A 157 8.30 3.35 -1.26
N GLY A 158 7.73 4.26 -0.46
CA GLY A 158 7.96 4.30 0.97
C GLY A 158 7.34 3.10 1.69
N ARG A 159 7.93 2.74 2.82
CA ARG A 159 7.69 1.49 3.54
C ARG A 159 7.22 1.73 4.97
N TRP A 160 6.44 0.81 5.48
CA TRP A 160 6.08 0.73 6.89
C TRP A 160 5.99 -0.72 7.34
N LEU A 161 6.70 -1.03 8.43
CA LEU A 161 6.74 -2.37 9.00
C LEU A 161 5.76 -2.47 10.17
N CYS A 162 4.91 -3.49 10.17
CA CYS A 162 4.02 -3.78 11.28
C CYS A 162 3.95 -5.28 11.59
N ALA A 163 3.67 -5.59 12.84
CA ALA A 163 3.33 -6.95 13.28
C ALA A 163 1.82 -7.12 13.30
N CYS A 164 1.38 -8.31 12.90
CA CYS A 164 0.02 -8.77 13.13
C CYS A 164 0.04 -9.94 14.10
N GLU A 165 -0.62 -9.77 15.23
CA GLU A 165 -0.77 -10.81 16.25
C GLU A 165 -2.24 -10.87 16.69
N ASN A 166 -2.87 -12.04 16.53
CA ASN A 166 -4.28 -12.25 16.85
C ASN A 166 -5.21 -11.20 16.19
N GLY A 167 -4.91 -10.81 14.94
CA GLY A 167 -5.68 -9.82 14.19
C GLY A 167 -5.48 -8.36 14.62
N THR A 168 -4.58 -8.10 15.57
CA THR A 168 -4.18 -6.75 16.01
C THR A 168 -2.89 -6.33 15.33
N PHE A 169 -2.86 -5.11 14.81
CA PHE A 169 -1.69 -4.54 14.15
C PHE A 169 -0.93 -3.63 15.12
N ARG A 170 0.38 -3.77 15.15
CA ARG A 170 1.30 -2.92 15.93
C ARG A 170 2.43 -2.45 15.04
N ALA A 171 2.79 -1.19 15.14
CA ALA A 171 4.00 -0.69 14.49
C ALA A 171 5.23 -1.40 15.06
N ILE A 172 6.13 -1.81 14.18
CA ILE A 172 7.46 -2.23 14.57
C ILE A 172 8.35 -1.00 14.38
N GLU A 173 8.92 -0.48 15.47
CA GLU A 173 9.95 0.56 15.37
C GLU A 173 11.13 -0.01 14.58
N GLN A 174 11.34 0.50 13.38
CA GLN A 174 12.60 0.26 12.70
C GLN A 174 13.64 1.05 13.49
N GLY A 175 14.53 0.35 14.18
CA GLY A 175 15.75 0.98 14.65
C GLY A 175 16.39 1.63 13.42
N VAL A 176 16.49 2.95 13.44
CA VAL A 176 17.23 3.71 12.41
C VAL A 176 18.65 3.15 12.43
N PRO A 177 19.18 2.62 11.30
CA PRO A 177 20.57 2.23 11.22
C PRO A 177 21.49 3.45 11.37
#